data_08a1c65349b71379dd84f39dfa03d347
#
_entry.id   08a1c65349b71379dd84f39dfa03d347
#
_cell.length_a   1.000
_cell.length_b   1.000
_cell.length_c   1.000
_cell.angle_alpha   90.00
_cell.angle_beta   90.00
_cell.angle_gamma   90.00
#
_symmetry.space_group_name_H-M   'P 1'
#
loop_
_entity.id
_entity.type
_entity.pdbx_description
1 polymer ?
#
loop_
_entity_poly.entity_id
_entity_poly.type
_entity_poly.pdbx_seq_one_letter_code
_entity_poly.pdbx_strand_id
1 'polypeptide(L)'
;MKEPDHINQNIFFSLIDGLILVSPSLSILHSNLAIEDMFHKSRDAIANRPLEELFPRQPQILDKVQKVLETGACYHDVEAKGERKTTSGQFPVNLTLSPYLESDDSIEGVIILVKNMSLIRELEQQQRPADHLNNLGTLAMGLAHEIRNPLGGIRGSAQLLRHDIKKKSHREYLDVVISEVDRIDQLVKRMMGLARPADIKLKETNIHKVLEEILILEKESFRLKNIQFQQTYDPSLPHIEADEDQLKQVFLNLIKNAIEASRNGGTLQIVTRVSSSFAINTPIASVPRQNIAVEIMDSGEGMDEETQKKIFTPFHTTKSKGSGLGLAISLKVVEDHHGKIKITSEKGLGTTVQVFLPIRQR
;
A
#
# COMPACT_ATOMS: atom_id res chain seq x y z
N MET A 1 3.41 -20.34 46.82
CA MET A 1 2.91 -19.02 46.38
C MET A 1 4.14 -18.15 46.18
N LYS A 2 4.42 -17.71 44.93
CA LYS A 2 5.52 -16.78 44.68
C LYS A 2 5.10 -15.41 45.24
N GLU A 3 6.06 -14.73 45.88
CA GLU A 3 5.81 -13.43 46.50
C GLU A 3 5.22 -12.40 45.49
N PRO A 4 4.33 -11.48 45.94
CA PRO A 4 3.66 -10.49 45.07
C PRO A 4 4.64 -9.66 44.20
N ASP A 5 5.82 -9.38 44.70
CA ASP A 5 6.83 -8.59 43.98
C ASP A 5 7.34 -9.24 42.70
N HIS A 6 7.48 -10.58 42.68
CA HIS A 6 7.90 -11.31 41.50
C HIS A 6 6.82 -11.35 40.42
N ILE A 7 5.54 -11.35 40.81
CA ILE A 7 4.43 -11.32 39.85
C ILE A 7 4.34 -9.94 39.16
N ASN A 8 4.46 -8.89 39.94
CA ASN A 8 4.44 -7.52 39.42
C ASN A 8 5.60 -7.24 38.48
N GLN A 9 6.81 -7.69 38.81
CA GLN A 9 7.96 -7.57 37.92
C GLN A 9 7.79 -8.36 36.63
N ASN A 10 7.29 -9.61 36.69
CA ASN A 10 7.07 -10.41 35.49
C ASN A 10 6.01 -9.78 34.57
N ILE A 11 4.91 -9.23 35.12
CA ILE A 11 3.91 -8.51 34.34
C ILE A 11 4.54 -7.31 33.67
N PHE A 12 5.29 -6.49 34.39
CA PHE A 12 5.93 -5.29 33.85
C PHE A 12 6.87 -5.60 32.67
N PHE A 13 7.66 -6.68 32.75
CA PHE A 13 8.60 -7.07 31.69
C PHE A 13 7.96 -7.86 30.55
N SER A 14 6.76 -8.43 30.71
CA SER A 14 6.07 -9.21 29.68
C SER A 14 5.10 -8.37 28.83
N LEU A 15 4.87 -7.11 29.17
CA LEU A 15 4.02 -6.22 28.39
C LEU A 15 4.64 -5.96 27.01
N ILE A 16 3.81 -6.08 25.97
CA ILE A 16 4.18 -5.80 24.58
C ILE A 16 4.27 -4.29 24.34
N ASP A 17 3.41 -3.52 25.01
CA ASP A 17 3.46 -2.06 24.96
C ASP A 17 4.58 -1.54 25.88
N GLY A 18 5.23 -0.46 25.47
CA GLY A 18 6.26 0.19 26.26
C GLY A 18 5.68 0.86 27.49
N LEU A 19 6.34 0.72 28.63
CA LEU A 19 5.96 1.37 29.87
C LEU A 19 7.14 2.14 30.44
N ILE A 20 6.92 3.42 30.75
CA ILE A 20 7.91 4.33 31.34
C ILE A 20 7.30 4.93 32.62
N LEU A 21 8.06 4.92 33.70
CA LEU A 21 7.77 5.70 34.90
C LEU A 21 8.67 6.94 34.92
N VAL A 22 8.06 8.11 35.04
CA VAL A 22 8.75 9.41 35.03
C VAL A 22 8.57 10.09 36.40
N SER A 23 9.67 10.63 36.93
CA SER A 23 9.67 11.41 38.18
C SER A 23 9.04 12.81 38.00
N PRO A 24 8.73 13.51 39.09
CA PRO A 24 8.33 14.94 39.04
C PRO A 24 9.36 15.87 38.39
N SER A 25 10.65 15.45 38.39
CA SER A 25 11.73 16.18 37.69
C SER A 25 11.83 15.85 36.20
N LEU A 26 10.85 15.13 35.62
CA LEU A 26 10.79 14.70 34.22
C LEU A 26 11.93 13.74 33.80
N SER A 27 12.52 13.04 34.78
CA SER A 27 13.55 12.02 34.57
C SER A 27 12.91 10.62 34.56
N ILE A 28 13.40 9.73 33.69
CA ILE A 28 12.90 8.36 33.57
C ILE A 28 13.43 7.52 34.73
N LEU A 29 12.53 7.05 35.61
CA LEU A 29 12.86 6.19 36.73
C LEU A 29 12.96 4.72 36.33
N HIS A 30 11.95 4.24 35.61
CA HIS A 30 11.87 2.84 35.16
C HIS A 30 11.34 2.74 33.73
N SER A 31 11.79 1.73 33.01
CA SER A 31 11.27 1.33 31.71
C SER A 31 11.23 -0.20 31.60
N ASN A 32 10.25 -0.73 30.85
CA ASN A 32 10.17 -2.17 30.58
C ASN A 32 10.98 -2.55 29.32
N LEU A 33 11.08 -3.86 29.05
CA LEU A 33 11.84 -4.41 27.92
C LEU A 33 11.31 -3.89 26.56
N ALA A 34 10.00 -3.69 26.42
CA ALA A 34 9.41 -3.17 25.19
C ALA A 34 9.93 -1.78 24.81
N ILE A 35 10.26 -0.92 25.77
CA ILE A 35 10.90 0.39 25.51
C ILE A 35 12.31 0.21 24.95
N GLU A 36 13.08 -0.73 25.49
CA GLU A 36 14.44 -1.04 24.99
C GLU A 36 14.39 -1.47 23.52
N ASP A 37 13.47 -2.37 23.19
CA ASP A 37 13.27 -2.87 21.83
C ASP A 37 12.75 -1.76 20.87
N MET A 38 11.79 -0.94 21.32
CA MET A 38 11.20 0.13 20.49
C MET A 38 12.22 1.23 20.14
N PHE A 39 13.03 1.64 21.13
CA PHE A 39 13.98 2.74 20.98
C PHE A 39 15.42 2.28 20.65
N HIS A 40 15.68 0.98 20.65
CA HIS A 40 17.02 0.40 20.46
C HIS A 40 18.05 0.99 21.43
N LYS A 41 17.65 1.16 22.69
CA LYS A 41 18.49 1.67 23.78
C LYS A 41 18.39 0.70 24.96
N SER A 42 19.51 0.36 25.58
CA SER A 42 19.49 -0.45 26.81
C SER A 42 18.87 0.32 27.97
N ARG A 43 18.33 -0.40 28.94
CA ARG A 43 17.75 0.15 30.16
C ARG A 43 18.69 1.13 30.87
N ASP A 44 19.96 0.79 30.98
CA ASP A 44 20.96 1.65 31.62
C ASP A 44 21.22 2.95 30.86
N ALA A 45 21.01 2.95 29.55
CA ALA A 45 21.13 4.14 28.72
C ALA A 45 19.89 5.05 28.80
N ILE A 46 18.77 4.54 29.32
CA ILE A 46 17.49 5.26 29.45
C ILE A 46 17.28 5.73 30.90
N ALA A 47 17.67 4.92 31.90
CA ALA A 47 17.43 5.20 33.31
C ALA A 47 18.10 6.52 33.75
N ASN A 48 17.38 7.30 34.54
CA ASN A 48 17.77 8.62 35.04
C ASN A 48 18.05 9.68 33.96
N ARG A 49 17.64 9.41 32.71
CA ARG A 49 17.73 10.40 31.62
C ARG A 49 16.45 11.24 31.53
N PRO A 50 16.56 12.48 31.02
CA PRO A 50 15.39 13.30 30.73
C PRO A 50 14.46 12.62 29.72
N LEU A 51 13.16 12.69 29.93
CA LEU A 51 12.16 12.16 29.01
C LEU A 51 12.31 12.70 27.59
N GLU A 52 12.80 13.93 27.45
CA GLU A 52 13.06 14.58 26.17
C GLU A 52 14.06 13.81 25.26
N GLU A 53 14.93 12.99 25.83
CA GLU A 53 15.86 12.15 25.03
C GLU A 53 15.16 11.04 24.22
N LEU A 54 13.95 10.63 24.62
CA LEU A 54 13.14 9.68 23.89
C LEU A 54 12.18 10.36 22.91
N PHE A 55 11.79 11.61 23.22
CA PHE A 55 10.80 12.39 22.45
C PHE A 55 11.34 13.80 22.14
N PRO A 56 12.45 13.92 21.40
CA PRO A 56 13.08 15.19 21.13
C PRO A 56 12.19 16.11 20.29
N ARG A 57 12.29 17.42 20.55
CA ARG A 57 11.54 18.48 19.84
C ARG A 57 10.01 18.36 19.96
N GLN A 58 9.51 17.80 21.04
CA GLN A 58 8.08 17.63 21.32
C GLN A 58 7.70 18.18 22.70
N PRO A 59 7.79 19.50 22.92
CA PRO A 59 7.52 20.12 24.22
C PRO A 59 6.10 19.85 24.74
N GLN A 60 5.14 19.61 23.83
CA GLN A 60 3.77 19.27 24.18
C GLN A 60 3.63 18.01 25.04
N ILE A 61 4.60 17.07 24.96
CA ILE A 61 4.59 15.88 25.81
C ILE A 61 4.97 16.26 27.24
N LEU A 62 6.02 17.07 27.38
CA LEU A 62 6.49 17.54 28.68
C LEU A 62 5.42 18.37 29.38
N ASP A 63 4.73 19.27 28.65
CA ASP A 63 3.60 20.06 29.19
C ASP A 63 2.46 19.16 29.69
N LYS A 64 2.16 18.07 28.98
CA LYS A 64 1.13 17.12 29.40
C LYS A 64 1.57 16.32 30.63
N VAL A 65 2.83 15.87 30.70
CA VAL A 65 3.37 15.19 31.88
C VAL A 65 3.27 16.13 33.10
N GLN A 66 3.61 17.40 32.94
CA GLN A 66 3.53 18.38 34.00
C GLN A 66 2.08 18.62 34.48
N LYS A 67 1.13 18.68 33.54
CA LYS A 67 -0.30 18.76 33.89
C LYS A 67 -0.83 17.54 34.63
N VAL A 68 -0.35 16.31 34.27
CA VAL A 68 -0.69 15.11 35.05
C VAL A 68 -0.17 15.23 36.47
N LEU A 69 1.07 15.71 36.67
CA LEU A 69 1.64 15.92 38.00
C LEU A 69 0.87 16.96 38.83
N GLU A 70 0.39 18.04 38.19
CA GLU A 70 -0.32 19.13 38.87
C GLU A 70 -1.78 18.81 39.17
N THR A 71 -2.47 18.11 38.27
CA THR A 71 -3.93 17.96 38.33
C THR A 71 -4.41 16.53 38.56
N GLY A 72 -3.53 15.52 38.39
CA GLY A 72 -3.91 14.10 38.40
C GLY A 72 -4.72 13.66 37.17
N ALA A 73 -4.86 14.51 36.14
CA ALA A 73 -5.65 14.22 34.95
C ALA A 73 -4.92 13.19 34.05
N CYS A 74 -5.65 12.18 33.59
CA CYS A 74 -5.14 11.25 32.60
C CYS A 74 -5.25 11.80 31.17
N TYR A 75 -4.27 11.53 30.32
CA TYR A 75 -4.33 11.86 28.90
C TYR A 75 -4.22 10.56 28.09
N HIS A 76 -5.17 10.38 27.18
CA HIS A 76 -5.21 9.23 26.25
C HIS A 76 -4.93 9.70 24.82
N ASP A 77 -4.47 8.78 23.99
CA ASP A 77 -4.28 8.99 22.54
C ASP A 77 -3.42 10.21 22.17
N VAL A 78 -2.35 10.44 22.94
CA VAL A 78 -1.39 11.50 22.64
C VAL A 78 -0.45 11.05 21.53
N GLU A 79 -0.65 11.57 20.32
CA GLU A 79 0.24 11.28 19.19
C GLU A 79 1.63 11.88 19.41
N ALA A 80 2.65 11.06 19.19
CA ALA A 80 4.04 11.43 19.34
C ALA A 80 4.95 10.70 18.34
N LYS A 81 6.22 11.09 18.29
CA LYS A 81 7.26 10.44 17.51
C LYS A 81 8.40 10.03 18.42
N GLY A 82 8.64 8.73 18.51
CA GLY A 82 9.85 8.21 19.14
C GLY A 82 11.06 8.36 18.21
N GLU A 83 12.25 8.51 18.78
CA GLU A 83 13.51 8.61 18.01
C GLU A 83 14.46 7.47 18.30
N ARG A 84 14.96 6.82 17.23
CA ARG A 84 16.02 5.80 17.28
C ARG A 84 17.35 6.42 16.86
N LYS A 85 18.43 6.13 17.58
CA LYS A 85 19.77 6.64 17.23
C LYS A 85 20.38 5.97 15.99
N THR A 86 19.88 4.81 15.57
CA THR A 86 20.45 4.01 14.48
C THR A 86 19.41 3.77 13.39
N THR A 87 19.67 4.19 12.18
CA THR A 87 19.16 3.78 10.86
C THR A 87 17.84 4.30 10.32
N SER A 88 16.82 4.70 11.06
CA SER A 88 15.58 5.18 10.42
C SER A 88 14.87 6.34 11.11
N GLY A 89 15.54 7.08 11.94
CA GLY A 89 14.99 8.33 12.46
C GLY A 89 13.77 8.14 13.39
N GLN A 90 12.71 8.82 13.08
CA GLN A 90 11.51 8.89 13.89
C GLN A 90 10.50 7.80 13.54
N PHE A 91 9.80 7.27 14.56
CA PHE A 91 8.68 6.34 14.38
C PHE A 91 7.44 6.80 15.14
N PRO A 92 6.22 6.56 14.62
CA PRO A 92 4.98 7.02 15.26
C PRO A 92 4.67 6.19 16.49
N VAL A 93 4.31 6.87 17.57
CA VAL A 93 3.83 6.26 18.81
C VAL A 93 2.57 6.95 19.30
N ASN A 94 1.76 6.22 20.06
CA ASN A 94 0.65 6.76 20.80
C ASN A 94 0.94 6.64 22.31
N LEU A 95 0.74 7.70 23.06
CA LEU A 95 1.02 7.77 24.48
C LEU A 95 -0.26 7.85 25.29
N THR A 96 -0.31 7.11 26.40
CA THR A 96 -1.28 7.29 27.46
C THR A 96 -0.52 7.68 28.72
N LEU A 97 -0.89 8.80 29.32
CA LEU A 97 -0.27 9.34 30.54
C LEU A 97 -1.23 9.24 31.71
N SER A 98 -0.79 8.67 32.81
CA SER A 98 -1.57 8.50 34.03
C SER A 98 -0.72 8.84 35.26
N PRO A 99 -1.31 9.40 36.32
CA PRO A 99 -0.57 9.65 37.56
C PRO A 99 -0.11 8.35 38.21
N TYR A 100 1.10 8.32 38.71
CA TYR A 100 1.57 7.29 39.62
C TYR A 100 1.38 7.76 41.04
N LEU A 101 0.52 7.05 41.78
CA LEU A 101 0.11 7.41 43.14
C LEU A 101 0.82 6.55 44.18
N GLU A 102 1.21 7.13 45.30
CA GLU A 102 1.60 6.39 46.49
C GLU A 102 0.38 6.00 47.34
N SER A 103 0.63 5.25 48.41
CA SER A 103 -0.42 4.74 49.29
C SER A 103 -1.28 5.79 49.98
N ASP A 104 -0.86 7.06 49.99
CA ASP A 104 -1.52 8.24 50.57
C ASP A 104 -2.21 9.11 49.51
N ASP A 105 -2.40 8.62 48.29
CA ASP A 105 -2.94 9.34 47.12
C ASP A 105 -2.09 10.51 46.63
N SER A 106 -0.84 10.65 47.11
CA SER A 106 0.10 11.65 46.56
C SER A 106 0.64 11.22 45.19
N ILE A 107 0.80 12.20 44.26
CA ILE A 107 1.35 11.93 42.94
C ILE A 107 2.87 11.94 43.00
N GLU A 108 3.47 10.77 42.92
CA GLU A 108 4.94 10.60 42.92
C GLU A 108 5.59 10.58 41.52
N GLY A 109 4.76 10.54 40.50
CA GLY A 109 5.28 10.50 39.14
C GLY A 109 4.17 10.32 38.09
N VAL A 110 4.60 10.01 36.86
CA VAL A 110 3.70 9.74 35.73
C VAL A 110 4.06 8.43 35.08
N ILE A 111 3.08 7.56 34.91
CA ILE A 111 3.18 6.36 34.08
C ILE A 111 2.84 6.75 32.65
N ILE A 112 3.75 6.46 31.73
CA ILE A 112 3.55 6.65 30.29
C ILE A 112 3.51 5.27 29.62
N LEU A 113 2.35 4.91 29.08
CA LEU A 113 2.22 3.75 28.21
C LEU A 113 2.54 4.20 26.79
N VAL A 114 3.45 3.51 26.11
CA VAL A 114 3.94 3.83 24.76
C VAL A 114 3.53 2.72 23.82
N LYS A 115 2.62 2.99 22.90
CA LYS A 115 2.18 2.05 21.88
C LYS A 115 2.83 2.38 20.53
N ASN A 116 3.54 1.42 19.93
CA ASN A 116 4.13 1.60 18.60
C ASN A 116 3.04 1.52 17.52
N MET A 117 2.88 2.61 16.77
CA MET A 117 1.86 2.75 15.72
C MET A 117 2.38 2.45 14.32
N SER A 118 3.66 2.03 14.17
CA SER A 118 4.27 1.83 12.85
C SER A 118 3.49 0.80 12.01
N LEU A 119 3.23 -0.37 12.57
CA LEU A 119 2.48 -1.43 11.88
C LEU A 119 1.04 -1.02 11.58
N ILE A 120 0.37 -0.34 12.53
CA ILE A 120 -1.01 0.12 12.36
C ILE A 120 -1.07 1.16 11.22
N ARG A 121 -0.16 2.14 11.21
CA ARG A 121 -0.09 3.14 10.14
C ARG A 121 0.28 2.54 8.78
N GLU A 122 1.16 1.54 8.75
CA GLU A 122 1.45 0.81 7.52
C GLU A 122 0.22 0.07 6.99
N LEU A 123 -0.54 -0.59 7.85
CA LEU A 123 -1.79 -1.27 7.48
C LEU A 123 -2.85 -0.27 7.01
N GLU A 124 -3.05 0.84 7.69
CA GLU A 124 -3.96 1.91 7.29
C GLU A 124 -3.56 2.54 5.95
N GLN A 125 -2.27 2.78 5.72
CA GLN A 125 -1.79 3.29 4.44
C GLN A 125 -1.99 2.28 3.30
N GLN A 126 -1.93 0.99 3.59
CA GLN A 126 -2.21 -0.06 2.60
C GLN A 126 -3.71 -0.20 2.31
N GLN A 127 -4.60 0.04 3.29
CA GLN A 127 -6.06 -0.06 3.11
C GLN A 127 -6.68 1.19 2.45
N ARG A 128 -6.11 2.38 2.68
CA ARG A 128 -6.64 3.65 2.12
C ARG A 128 -6.88 3.62 0.60
N PRO A 129 -5.98 3.07 -0.26
CA PRO A 129 -6.25 3.00 -1.68
C PRO A 129 -7.48 2.16 -2.03
N ALA A 130 -7.69 1.01 -1.37
CA ALA A 130 -8.81 0.11 -1.61
C ALA A 130 -10.16 0.74 -1.21
N ASP A 131 -10.22 1.43 -0.06
CA ASP A 131 -11.43 2.12 0.41
C ASP A 131 -11.79 3.29 -0.53
N HIS A 132 -10.80 4.05 -0.99
CA HIS A 132 -11.01 5.10 -1.99
C HIS A 132 -11.51 4.53 -3.32
N LEU A 133 -11.01 3.36 -3.75
CA LEU A 133 -11.44 2.68 -4.96
C LEU A 133 -12.90 2.22 -4.85
N ASN A 134 -13.30 1.65 -3.73
CA ASN A 134 -14.68 1.19 -3.50
C ASN A 134 -15.67 2.38 -3.49
N ASN A 135 -15.33 3.48 -2.83
CA ASN A 135 -16.16 4.68 -2.78
C ASN A 135 -16.30 5.34 -4.17
N LEU A 136 -15.18 5.49 -4.90
CA LEU A 136 -15.18 6.01 -6.28
C LEU A 136 -15.98 5.10 -7.20
N GLY A 137 -15.87 3.80 -7.00
CA GLY A 137 -16.58 2.81 -7.76
C GLY A 137 -18.10 2.94 -7.63
N THR A 138 -18.61 3.10 -6.41
CA THR A 138 -20.06 3.25 -6.15
C THR A 138 -20.60 4.50 -6.82
N LEU A 139 -19.90 5.64 -6.72
CA LEU A 139 -20.27 6.88 -7.41
C LEU A 139 -20.19 6.74 -8.93
N ALA A 140 -19.17 6.05 -9.43
CA ALA A 140 -18.99 5.79 -10.85
C ALA A 140 -20.12 4.97 -11.47
N MET A 141 -20.68 4.01 -10.73
CA MET A 141 -21.78 3.19 -11.23
C MET A 141 -23.04 4.01 -11.47
N GLY A 142 -23.39 4.96 -10.58
CA GLY A 142 -24.53 5.87 -10.77
C GLY A 142 -24.33 6.80 -11.97
N LEU A 143 -23.15 7.41 -12.07
CA LEU A 143 -22.86 8.38 -13.13
C LEU A 143 -22.57 7.73 -14.50
N ALA A 144 -22.09 6.49 -14.53
CA ALA A 144 -21.69 5.85 -15.79
C ALA A 144 -22.83 5.67 -16.77
N HIS A 145 -24.03 5.31 -16.30
CA HIS A 145 -25.22 5.22 -17.14
C HIS A 145 -25.65 6.59 -17.66
N GLU A 146 -25.58 7.62 -16.80
CA GLU A 146 -25.95 8.99 -17.16
C GLU A 146 -24.96 9.65 -18.14
N ILE A 147 -23.67 9.27 -18.07
CA ILE A 147 -22.65 9.73 -19.03
C ILE A 147 -22.73 8.97 -20.34
N ARG A 148 -22.99 7.66 -20.32
CA ARG A 148 -23.04 6.84 -21.54
C ARG A 148 -24.22 7.21 -22.46
N ASN A 149 -25.36 7.62 -21.87
CA ASN A 149 -26.53 8.00 -22.63
C ASN A 149 -26.27 9.18 -23.59
N PRO A 150 -25.76 10.36 -23.15
CA PRO A 150 -25.45 11.46 -24.06
C PRO A 150 -24.31 11.12 -25.02
N LEU A 151 -23.32 10.32 -24.60
CA LEU A 151 -22.25 9.87 -25.48
C LEU A 151 -22.80 9.04 -26.65
N GLY A 152 -23.77 8.15 -26.38
CA GLY A 152 -24.45 7.38 -27.41
C GLY A 152 -25.17 8.27 -28.42
N GLY A 153 -25.83 9.33 -27.94
CA GLY A 153 -26.46 10.34 -28.81
C GLY A 153 -25.47 11.09 -29.69
N ILE A 154 -24.37 11.59 -29.10
CA ILE A 154 -23.29 12.29 -29.82
C ILE A 154 -22.68 11.38 -30.89
N ARG A 155 -22.35 10.13 -30.51
CA ARG A 155 -21.80 9.13 -31.44
C ARG A 155 -22.71 8.86 -32.60
N GLY A 156 -24.02 8.58 -32.33
CA GLY A 156 -25.01 8.29 -33.34
C GLY A 156 -25.19 9.46 -34.32
N SER A 157 -25.29 10.69 -33.80
CA SER A 157 -25.41 11.89 -34.62
C SER A 157 -24.19 12.11 -35.51
N ALA A 158 -22.97 11.92 -34.94
CA ALA A 158 -21.73 12.04 -35.69
C ALA A 158 -21.61 10.98 -36.81
N GLN A 159 -22.04 9.74 -36.54
CA GLN A 159 -22.06 8.65 -37.53
C GLN A 159 -23.03 8.95 -38.69
N LEU A 160 -24.24 9.45 -38.40
CA LEU A 160 -25.20 9.84 -39.42
C LEU A 160 -24.69 10.98 -40.31
N LEU A 161 -24.16 12.05 -39.67
CA LEU A 161 -23.56 13.17 -40.41
C LEU A 161 -22.37 12.73 -41.27
N ARG A 162 -21.53 11.80 -40.78
CA ARG A 162 -20.39 11.25 -41.51
C ARG A 162 -20.83 10.55 -42.82
N HIS A 163 -21.97 9.88 -42.78
CA HIS A 163 -22.53 9.23 -43.97
C HIS A 163 -22.97 10.25 -45.03
N ASP A 164 -23.57 11.36 -44.63
CA ASP A 164 -24.17 12.35 -45.55
C ASP A 164 -23.15 13.37 -46.08
N ILE A 165 -22.05 13.60 -45.34
CA ILE A 165 -21.03 14.58 -45.72
C ILE A 165 -20.15 14.03 -46.82
N LYS A 166 -20.04 14.73 -47.97
CA LYS A 166 -19.16 14.36 -49.08
C LYS A 166 -17.72 14.89 -48.93
N LYS A 167 -17.54 16.01 -48.25
CA LYS A 167 -16.23 16.67 -48.13
C LYS A 167 -15.31 15.89 -47.15
N LYS A 168 -14.16 15.42 -47.65
CA LYS A 168 -13.21 14.58 -46.93
C LYS A 168 -12.76 15.21 -45.61
N SER A 169 -12.41 16.50 -45.60
CA SER A 169 -11.97 17.20 -44.39
C SER A 169 -13.02 17.23 -43.28
N HIS A 170 -14.31 17.31 -43.62
CA HIS A 170 -15.40 17.29 -42.63
C HIS A 170 -15.64 15.87 -42.09
N ARG A 171 -15.40 14.82 -42.88
CA ARG A 171 -15.43 13.43 -42.41
C ARG A 171 -14.31 13.18 -41.38
N GLU A 172 -13.11 13.69 -41.65
CA GLU A 172 -11.98 13.57 -40.70
C GLU A 172 -12.30 14.18 -39.33
N TYR A 173 -12.99 15.34 -39.28
CA TYR A 173 -13.44 15.91 -38.00
C TYR A 173 -14.45 15.00 -37.28
N LEU A 174 -15.38 14.39 -38.02
CA LEU A 174 -16.36 13.46 -37.45
C LEU A 174 -15.69 12.17 -36.96
N ASP A 175 -14.68 11.68 -37.66
CA ASP A 175 -13.88 10.54 -37.21
C ASP A 175 -13.17 10.83 -35.88
N VAL A 176 -12.64 12.06 -35.69
CA VAL A 176 -12.09 12.51 -34.43
C VAL A 176 -13.16 12.54 -33.33
N VAL A 177 -14.33 13.09 -33.60
CA VAL A 177 -15.45 13.12 -32.61
C VAL A 177 -15.86 11.72 -32.21
N ILE A 178 -16.03 10.79 -33.16
CA ILE A 178 -16.39 9.40 -32.87
C ILE A 178 -15.32 8.72 -32.04
N SER A 179 -14.04 8.92 -32.39
CA SER A 179 -12.91 8.32 -31.65
C SER A 179 -12.80 8.82 -30.21
N GLU A 180 -13.05 10.13 -29.97
CA GLU A 180 -13.05 10.68 -28.61
C GLU A 180 -14.25 10.20 -27.78
N VAL A 181 -15.43 10.07 -28.39
CA VAL A 181 -16.59 9.48 -27.72
C VAL A 181 -16.33 8.02 -27.34
N ASP A 182 -15.75 7.22 -28.25
CA ASP A 182 -15.37 5.84 -27.94
C ASP A 182 -14.31 5.76 -26.83
N ARG A 183 -13.36 6.72 -26.81
CA ARG A 183 -12.37 6.83 -25.75
C ARG A 183 -13.00 7.13 -24.39
N ILE A 184 -13.97 8.05 -24.32
CA ILE A 184 -14.69 8.37 -23.08
C ILE A 184 -15.52 7.17 -22.62
N ASP A 185 -16.22 6.46 -23.51
CA ASP A 185 -16.99 5.25 -23.16
C ASP A 185 -16.07 4.16 -22.57
N GLN A 186 -14.85 3.98 -23.12
CA GLN A 186 -13.87 3.07 -22.55
C GLN A 186 -13.38 3.51 -21.16
N LEU A 187 -13.18 4.81 -20.92
CA LEU A 187 -12.81 5.32 -19.59
C LEU A 187 -13.92 5.05 -18.58
N VAL A 188 -15.19 5.31 -18.95
CA VAL A 188 -16.35 5.03 -18.11
C VAL A 188 -16.46 3.53 -17.80
N LYS A 189 -16.24 2.64 -18.79
CA LYS A 189 -16.22 1.19 -18.58
C LYS A 189 -15.14 0.76 -17.60
N ARG A 190 -13.92 1.30 -17.72
CA ARG A 190 -12.82 1.03 -16.79
C ARG A 190 -13.12 1.51 -15.37
N MET A 191 -13.75 2.67 -15.25
CA MET A 191 -14.18 3.23 -13.97
C MET A 191 -15.26 2.36 -13.30
N MET A 192 -16.23 1.83 -14.09
CA MET A 192 -17.22 0.85 -13.59
C MET A 192 -16.55 -0.45 -13.11
N GLY A 193 -15.44 -0.86 -13.71
CA GLY A 193 -14.69 -2.03 -13.28
C GLY A 193 -14.13 -1.92 -11.87
N LEU A 194 -13.93 -0.68 -11.36
CA LEU A 194 -13.53 -0.44 -9.96
C LEU A 194 -14.69 -0.61 -8.98
N ALA A 195 -15.93 -0.42 -9.45
CA ALA A 195 -17.15 -0.36 -8.63
C ALA A 195 -17.82 -1.72 -8.39
N ARG A 196 -17.67 -2.65 -9.30
CA ARG A 196 -18.33 -3.93 -9.18
C ARG A 196 -17.59 -4.84 -8.19
N PRO A 197 -18.32 -5.49 -7.24
CA PRO A 197 -17.83 -6.74 -6.68
C PRO A 197 -17.56 -7.65 -7.88
N ALA A 198 -16.33 -8.09 -8.03
CA ALA A 198 -16.00 -8.96 -9.13
C ALA A 198 -16.77 -10.27 -8.95
N ASP A 199 -17.65 -10.62 -9.91
CA ASP A 199 -18.07 -12.01 -10.08
C ASP A 199 -16.83 -12.79 -10.55
N ILE A 200 -15.93 -13.08 -9.62
CA ILE A 200 -14.64 -13.75 -9.88
C ILE A 200 -14.95 -15.17 -10.30
N LYS A 201 -14.61 -15.52 -11.51
CA LYS A 201 -14.72 -16.88 -12.05
C LYS A 201 -13.44 -17.65 -11.76
N LEU A 202 -13.30 -18.10 -10.52
CA LEU A 202 -12.12 -18.88 -10.12
C LEU A 202 -12.04 -20.19 -10.92
N LYS A 203 -10.89 -20.40 -11.53
CA LYS A 203 -10.53 -21.61 -12.26
C LYS A 203 -9.07 -21.97 -11.95
N GLU A 204 -8.75 -23.23 -12.12
CA GLU A 204 -7.36 -23.69 -12.06
C GLU A 204 -6.55 -23.01 -13.16
N THR A 205 -5.65 -22.11 -12.79
CA THR A 205 -4.94 -21.20 -13.70
C THR A 205 -3.43 -21.41 -13.58
N ASN A 206 -2.78 -21.58 -14.74
CA ASN A 206 -1.34 -21.60 -14.85
C ASN A 206 -0.80 -20.20 -15.12
N ILE A 207 -0.05 -19.64 -14.16
CA ILE A 207 0.45 -18.26 -14.25
C ILE A 207 1.44 -18.06 -15.41
N HIS A 208 2.25 -19.08 -15.72
CA HIS A 208 3.19 -18.99 -16.84
C HIS A 208 2.47 -18.88 -18.18
N LYS A 209 1.38 -19.65 -18.37
CA LYS A 209 0.55 -19.56 -19.57
C LYS A 209 -0.04 -18.16 -19.74
N VAL A 210 -0.54 -17.56 -18.65
CA VAL A 210 -1.06 -16.18 -18.65
C VAL A 210 0.02 -15.20 -19.10
N LEU A 211 1.23 -15.32 -18.55
CA LEU A 211 2.35 -14.43 -18.90
C LEU A 211 2.79 -14.63 -20.37
N GLU A 212 2.91 -15.88 -20.85
CA GLU A 212 3.31 -16.19 -22.22
C GLU A 212 2.33 -15.61 -23.26
N GLU A 213 1.02 -15.73 -23.03
CA GLU A 213 0.02 -15.14 -23.91
C GLU A 213 0.17 -13.61 -24.02
N ILE A 214 0.46 -12.93 -22.93
CA ILE A 214 0.68 -11.48 -22.92
C ILE A 214 1.99 -11.12 -23.64
N LEU A 215 3.05 -11.89 -23.44
CA LEU A 215 4.34 -11.66 -24.11
C LEU A 215 4.23 -11.82 -25.62
N ILE A 216 3.41 -12.76 -26.09
CA ILE A 216 3.11 -12.91 -27.53
C ILE A 216 2.40 -11.66 -28.06
N LEU A 217 1.42 -11.13 -27.33
CA LEU A 217 0.68 -9.92 -27.72
C LEU A 217 1.59 -8.67 -27.77
N GLU A 218 2.50 -8.53 -26.84
CA GLU A 218 3.38 -7.36 -26.75
C GLU A 218 4.71 -7.49 -27.52
N LYS A 219 4.92 -8.58 -28.26
CA LYS A 219 6.15 -8.85 -28.99
C LYS A 219 6.57 -7.71 -29.93
N GLU A 220 5.61 -7.08 -30.60
CA GLU A 220 5.88 -5.94 -31.48
C GLU A 220 6.27 -4.68 -30.69
N SER A 221 5.66 -4.46 -29.53
CA SER A 221 6.01 -3.35 -28.62
C SER A 221 7.45 -3.47 -28.13
N PHE A 222 7.91 -4.69 -27.79
CA PHE A 222 9.31 -4.95 -27.44
C PHE A 222 10.26 -4.64 -28.60
N ARG A 223 9.90 -5.07 -29.83
CA ARG A 223 10.71 -4.85 -31.02
C ARG A 223 10.85 -3.37 -31.36
N LEU A 224 9.74 -2.61 -31.31
CA LEU A 224 9.75 -1.17 -31.63
C LEU A 224 10.62 -0.34 -30.68
N LYS A 225 10.75 -0.76 -29.43
CA LYS A 225 11.60 -0.10 -28.43
C LYS A 225 12.97 -0.77 -28.24
N ASN A 226 13.32 -1.79 -29.03
CA ASN A 226 14.56 -2.56 -28.86
C ASN A 226 14.76 -3.09 -27.43
N ILE A 227 13.69 -3.45 -26.72
CA ILE A 227 13.78 -3.90 -25.32
C ILE A 227 14.39 -5.30 -25.29
N GLN A 228 15.43 -5.46 -24.47
CA GLN A 228 16.01 -6.79 -24.15
C GLN A 228 15.13 -7.47 -23.11
N PHE A 229 14.39 -8.48 -23.56
CA PHE A 229 13.50 -9.23 -22.69
C PHE A 229 14.20 -10.45 -22.11
N GLN A 230 14.05 -10.67 -20.79
CA GLN A 230 14.56 -11.82 -20.05
C GLN A 230 13.45 -12.44 -19.22
N GLN A 231 13.37 -13.78 -19.18
CA GLN A 231 12.43 -14.49 -18.33
C GLN A 231 13.14 -15.56 -17.51
N THR A 232 12.76 -15.66 -16.23
CA THR A 232 13.24 -16.69 -15.30
C THR A 232 12.05 -17.26 -14.57
N TYR A 233 11.55 -18.39 -15.05
CA TYR A 233 10.35 -19.02 -14.51
C TYR A 233 10.73 -20.23 -13.66
N ASP A 234 10.14 -20.29 -12.46
CA ASP A 234 10.25 -21.47 -11.59
C ASP A 234 9.28 -22.55 -12.08
N PRO A 235 9.78 -23.67 -12.65
CA PRO A 235 8.92 -24.71 -13.22
C PRO A 235 8.12 -25.49 -12.16
N SER A 236 8.44 -25.33 -10.88
CA SER A 236 7.77 -26.01 -9.78
C SER A 236 6.49 -25.31 -9.30
N LEU A 237 6.14 -24.13 -9.88
CA LEU A 237 4.96 -23.40 -9.46
C LEU A 237 3.68 -24.19 -9.69
N PRO A 238 2.84 -24.37 -8.66
CA PRO A 238 1.53 -25.01 -8.81
C PRO A 238 0.55 -24.09 -9.55
N HIS A 239 -0.50 -24.68 -10.09
CA HIS A 239 -1.67 -23.91 -10.53
C HIS A 239 -2.34 -23.24 -9.32
N ILE A 240 -2.98 -22.09 -9.56
CA ILE A 240 -3.74 -21.34 -8.55
C ILE A 240 -5.19 -21.22 -8.96
N GLU A 241 -6.10 -21.08 -7.98
CA GLU A 241 -7.48 -20.71 -8.25
C GLU A 241 -7.59 -19.22 -8.51
N ALA A 242 -7.81 -18.81 -9.76
CA ALA A 242 -7.86 -17.42 -10.15
C ALA A 242 -8.78 -17.21 -11.36
N ASP A 243 -9.21 -15.97 -11.57
CA ASP A 243 -9.85 -15.52 -12.79
C ASP A 243 -8.77 -15.18 -13.81
N GLU A 244 -8.59 -16.06 -14.78
CA GLU A 244 -7.54 -15.97 -15.81
C GLU A 244 -7.62 -14.68 -16.62
N ASP A 245 -8.84 -14.23 -16.97
CA ASP A 245 -9.05 -13.02 -17.77
C ASP A 245 -8.68 -11.77 -16.96
N GLN A 246 -9.02 -11.75 -15.68
CA GLN A 246 -8.65 -10.65 -14.78
C GLN A 246 -7.13 -10.60 -14.56
N LEU A 247 -6.47 -11.74 -14.35
CA LEU A 247 -5.03 -11.80 -14.22
C LEU A 247 -4.32 -11.40 -15.52
N LYS A 248 -4.83 -11.79 -16.69
CA LYS A 248 -4.35 -11.29 -17.98
C LYS A 248 -4.40 -9.77 -18.06
N GLN A 249 -5.50 -9.16 -17.60
CA GLN A 249 -5.64 -7.71 -17.57
C GLN A 249 -4.59 -7.06 -16.64
N VAL A 250 -4.35 -7.64 -15.44
CA VAL A 250 -3.34 -7.15 -14.51
C VAL A 250 -1.95 -7.18 -15.15
N PHE A 251 -1.51 -8.35 -15.60
CA PHE A 251 -0.15 -8.50 -16.13
C PHE A 251 0.06 -7.75 -17.44
N LEU A 252 -0.96 -7.67 -18.30
CA LEU A 252 -0.90 -6.85 -19.52
C LEU A 252 -0.70 -5.37 -19.16
N ASN A 253 -1.41 -4.86 -18.16
CA ASN A 253 -1.26 -3.48 -17.72
C ASN A 253 0.12 -3.23 -17.11
N LEU A 254 0.62 -4.13 -16.27
CA LEU A 254 1.94 -3.99 -15.64
C LEU A 254 3.07 -4.07 -16.67
N ILE A 255 3.01 -5.03 -17.60
CA ILE A 255 4.01 -5.20 -18.68
C ILE A 255 3.99 -4.00 -19.62
N LYS A 256 2.82 -3.50 -20.02
CA LYS A 256 2.70 -2.26 -20.82
C LYS A 256 3.31 -1.06 -20.11
N ASN A 257 3.04 -0.90 -18.82
CA ASN A 257 3.63 0.18 -18.04
C ASN A 257 5.16 0.09 -18.01
N ALA A 258 5.72 -1.10 -17.83
CA ALA A 258 7.15 -1.35 -17.86
C ALA A 258 7.76 -1.07 -19.25
N ILE A 259 7.11 -1.51 -20.34
CA ILE A 259 7.52 -1.19 -21.72
C ILE A 259 7.51 0.31 -21.97
N GLU A 260 6.44 1.00 -21.54
CA GLU A 260 6.30 2.46 -21.74
C GLU A 260 7.34 3.25 -20.98
N ALA A 261 7.66 2.84 -19.74
CA ALA A 261 8.68 3.48 -18.89
C ALA A 261 10.12 3.18 -19.35
N SER A 262 10.33 2.05 -20.03
CA SER A 262 11.65 1.65 -20.52
C SER A 262 12.15 2.58 -21.62
N ARG A 263 13.45 2.90 -21.54
CA ARG A 263 14.15 3.62 -22.62
C ARG A 263 14.33 2.70 -23.85
N ASN A 264 14.61 3.29 -25.00
CA ASN A 264 14.99 2.52 -26.17
C ASN A 264 16.29 1.73 -25.90
N GLY A 265 16.27 0.41 -26.12
CA GLY A 265 17.37 -0.50 -25.78
C GLY A 265 17.43 -0.90 -24.30
N GLY A 266 16.42 -0.56 -23.49
CA GLY A 266 16.34 -0.94 -22.09
C GLY A 266 16.08 -2.44 -21.88
N THR A 267 16.08 -2.87 -20.62
CA THR A 267 15.82 -4.25 -20.22
C THR A 267 14.46 -4.38 -19.52
N LEU A 268 13.77 -5.50 -19.77
CA LEU A 268 12.60 -5.92 -19.03
C LEU A 268 12.78 -7.38 -18.63
N GLN A 269 12.69 -7.64 -17.33
CA GLN A 269 12.84 -8.99 -16.80
C GLN A 269 11.55 -9.42 -16.09
N ILE A 270 11.13 -10.66 -16.29
CA ILE A 270 10.03 -11.30 -15.56
C ILE A 270 10.57 -12.53 -14.82
N VAL A 271 10.36 -12.55 -13.51
CA VAL A 271 10.77 -13.65 -12.63
C VAL A 271 9.55 -14.21 -11.93
N THR A 272 9.43 -15.53 -11.85
CA THR A 272 8.41 -16.18 -11.03
C THR A 272 9.05 -17.10 -9.99
N ARG A 273 8.51 -17.12 -8.76
CA ARG A 273 9.01 -17.99 -7.69
C ARG A 273 7.95 -18.26 -6.62
N VAL A 274 8.13 -19.30 -5.84
CA VAL A 274 7.37 -19.49 -4.60
C VAL A 274 7.91 -18.53 -3.54
N SER A 275 7.03 -17.85 -2.84
CA SER A 275 7.37 -16.97 -1.74
C SER A 275 6.62 -17.37 -0.46
N SER A 276 7.35 -17.60 0.62
CA SER A 276 6.79 -17.84 1.95
C SER A 276 6.67 -16.58 2.82
N SER A 277 6.98 -15.39 2.26
CA SER A 277 7.29 -14.18 3.02
C SER A 277 6.12 -13.26 3.32
N PHE A 278 4.87 -13.66 3.18
CA PHE A 278 3.72 -12.86 3.61
C PHE A 278 2.77 -13.66 4.51
N ALA A 279 3.23 -13.94 5.74
CA ALA A 279 2.32 -14.10 6.84
C ALA A 279 1.72 -12.72 7.13
N ILE A 280 0.48 -12.46 6.70
CA ILE A 280 -0.33 -11.46 7.37
C ILE A 280 -0.44 -11.97 8.80
N ASN A 281 0.18 -11.26 9.75
CA ASN A 281 0.07 -11.55 11.16
C ASN A 281 -1.39 -11.39 11.60
N THR A 282 -2.20 -12.41 11.36
CA THR A 282 -3.43 -12.60 12.09
C THR A 282 -3.07 -13.40 13.33
N PRO A 283 -3.47 -12.96 14.54
CA PRO A 283 -3.08 -13.60 15.82
C PRO A 283 -3.50 -15.06 15.97
N ILE A 284 -4.19 -15.67 15.01
CA ILE A 284 -4.85 -16.96 15.14
C ILE A 284 -4.38 -18.03 14.13
N ALA A 285 -3.49 -17.72 13.16
CA ALA A 285 -3.06 -18.73 12.20
C ALA A 285 -1.56 -18.67 11.92
N SER A 286 -0.81 -19.49 12.66
CA SER A 286 0.63 -19.71 12.52
C SER A 286 1.03 -20.66 11.36
N VAL A 287 0.28 -20.71 10.27
CA VAL A 287 0.71 -21.46 9.07
C VAL A 287 1.20 -20.49 8.02
N PRO A 288 2.49 -20.56 7.61
CA PRO A 288 3.00 -19.72 6.53
C PRO A 288 2.21 -20.01 5.26
N ARG A 289 1.49 -19.01 4.75
CA ARG A 289 0.82 -19.11 3.46
C ARG A 289 1.86 -19.02 2.37
N GLN A 290 1.92 -20.03 1.51
CA GLN A 290 2.74 -20.00 0.32
C GLN A 290 2.03 -19.17 -0.76
N ASN A 291 2.78 -18.28 -1.39
CA ASN A 291 2.31 -17.43 -2.48
C ASN A 291 3.18 -17.66 -3.72
N ILE A 292 2.58 -17.51 -4.89
CA ILE A 292 3.35 -17.27 -6.10
C ILE A 292 3.74 -15.78 -6.12
N ALA A 293 5.00 -15.48 -6.31
CA ALA A 293 5.49 -14.14 -6.61
C ALA A 293 5.83 -14.03 -8.09
N VAL A 294 5.23 -13.04 -8.76
CA VAL A 294 5.58 -12.63 -10.13
C VAL A 294 6.23 -11.26 -10.03
N GLU A 295 7.47 -11.16 -10.45
CA GLU A 295 8.26 -9.92 -10.43
C GLU A 295 8.47 -9.41 -11.85
N ILE A 296 8.13 -8.17 -12.10
CA ILE A 296 8.33 -7.47 -13.38
C ILE A 296 9.29 -6.31 -13.10
N MET A 297 10.47 -6.37 -13.70
CA MET A 297 11.54 -5.40 -13.50
C MET A 297 11.84 -4.68 -14.80
N ASP A 298 11.80 -3.36 -14.81
CA ASP A 298 12.20 -2.53 -15.94
C ASP A 298 13.40 -1.64 -15.59
N SER A 299 14.18 -1.29 -16.60
CA SER A 299 15.28 -0.33 -16.51
C SER A 299 14.86 1.06 -16.99
N GLY A 300 13.63 1.46 -16.67
CA GLY A 300 13.03 2.72 -17.11
C GLY A 300 13.49 3.94 -16.32
N GLU A 301 12.68 4.99 -16.39
CA GLU A 301 12.99 6.28 -15.70
C GLU A 301 12.84 6.18 -14.18
N GLY A 302 12.15 5.16 -13.69
CA GLY A 302 11.82 5.02 -12.26
C GLY A 302 10.93 6.15 -11.75
N MET A 303 10.69 6.14 -10.43
CA MET A 303 9.79 7.08 -9.76
C MET A 303 10.44 7.63 -8.49
N ASP A 304 10.15 8.89 -8.18
CA ASP A 304 10.45 9.48 -6.88
C ASP A 304 9.46 9.02 -5.80
N GLU A 305 9.79 9.26 -4.54
CA GLU A 305 9.00 8.81 -3.40
C GLU A 305 7.57 9.40 -3.39
N GLU A 306 7.39 10.63 -3.85
CA GLU A 306 6.08 11.28 -3.91
C GLU A 306 5.18 10.62 -4.96
N THR A 307 5.72 10.30 -6.13
CA THR A 307 5.02 9.56 -7.17
C THR A 307 4.67 8.15 -6.71
N GLN A 308 5.61 7.43 -6.06
CA GLN A 308 5.34 6.09 -5.54
C GLN A 308 4.17 6.04 -4.56
N LYS A 309 4.02 7.04 -3.72
CA LYS A 309 2.88 7.14 -2.77
C LYS A 309 1.53 7.32 -3.47
N LYS A 310 1.51 7.83 -4.71
CA LYS A 310 0.30 8.21 -5.45
C LYS A 310 -0.05 7.28 -6.62
N ILE A 311 0.81 6.33 -6.99
CA ILE A 311 0.64 5.51 -8.22
C ILE A 311 -0.61 4.66 -8.25
N PHE A 312 -1.16 4.28 -7.09
CA PHE A 312 -2.42 3.53 -6.98
C PHE A 312 -3.64 4.45 -6.86
N THR A 313 -3.44 5.77 -6.75
CA THR A 313 -4.55 6.73 -6.72
C THR A 313 -5.20 6.80 -8.11
N PRO A 314 -6.53 6.60 -8.23
CA PRO A 314 -7.22 6.71 -9.50
C PRO A 314 -6.98 8.05 -10.19
N PHE A 315 -6.87 8.03 -11.50
CA PHE A 315 -6.59 9.20 -12.37
C PHE A 315 -5.21 9.84 -12.17
N HIS A 316 -4.38 9.35 -11.26
CA HIS A 316 -3.01 9.80 -11.15
C HIS A 316 -2.17 9.20 -12.28
N THR A 317 -1.56 10.06 -13.09
CA THR A 317 -0.68 9.66 -14.20
C THR A 317 0.34 10.74 -14.50
N THR A 318 1.56 10.34 -14.77
CA THR A 318 2.63 11.20 -15.30
C THR A 318 2.65 11.20 -16.83
N LYS A 319 1.81 10.38 -17.48
CA LYS A 319 1.77 10.18 -18.93
C LYS A 319 0.69 11.05 -19.57
N SER A 320 1.02 11.74 -20.66
CA SER A 320 0.08 12.63 -21.37
C SER A 320 -1.17 11.94 -21.95
N LYS A 321 -1.08 10.64 -22.26
CA LYS A 321 -2.19 9.84 -22.79
C LYS A 321 -2.67 8.74 -21.82
N GLY A 322 -2.16 8.72 -20.59
CA GLY A 322 -2.55 7.74 -19.58
C GLY A 322 -3.89 8.07 -18.95
N SER A 323 -4.72 7.07 -18.67
CA SER A 323 -5.98 7.26 -17.92
C SER A 323 -5.76 7.35 -16.40
N GLY A 324 -4.60 6.91 -15.88
CA GLY A 324 -4.33 6.81 -14.45
C GLY A 324 -5.18 5.75 -13.72
N LEU A 325 -5.90 4.89 -14.44
CA LEU A 325 -6.76 3.86 -13.85
C LEU A 325 -6.11 2.46 -13.84
N GLY A 326 -5.09 2.24 -14.65
CA GLY A 326 -4.54 0.91 -14.86
C GLY A 326 -4.01 0.27 -13.57
N LEU A 327 -3.12 0.95 -12.84
CA LEU A 327 -2.54 0.43 -11.59
C LEU A 327 -3.59 0.28 -10.48
N ALA A 328 -4.55 1.21 -10.40
CA ALA A 328 -5.65 1.13 -9.45
C ALA A 328 -6.53 -0.13 -9.71
N ILE A 329 -6.85 -0.42 -10.98
CA ILE A 329 -7.57 -1.64 -11.37
C ILE A 329 -6.72 -2.88 -11.08
N SER A 330 -5.42 -2.85 -11.37
CA SER A 330 -4.53 -3.98 -11.08
C SER A 330 -4.47 -4.27 -9.58
N LEU A 331 -4.38 -3.24 -8.73
CA LEU A 331 -4.43 -3.39 -7.28
C LEU A 331 -5.74 -4.06 -6.85
N LYS A 332 -6.89 -3.52 -7.28
CA LYS A 332 -8.22 -4.05 -6.95
C LYS A 332 -8.36 -5.53 -7.36
N VAL A 333 -7.99 -5.88 -8.58
CA VAL A 333 -8.06 -7.27 -9.06
C VAL A 333 -7.19 -8.19 -8.22
N VAL A 334 -5.95 -7.79 -7.89
CA VAL A 334 -5.05 -8.61 -7.08
C VAL A 334 -5.58 -8.76 -5.64
N GLU A 335 -6.15 -7.72 -5.05
CA GLU A 335 -6.81 -7.78 -3.73
C GLU A 335 -8.04 -8.68 -3.74
N ASP A 336 -8.86 -8.61 -4.78
CA ASP A 336 -10.02 -9.50 -4.97
C ASP A 336 -9.61 -10.97 -5.10
N HIS A 337 -8.37 -11.26 -5.54
CA HIS A 337 -7.74 -12.57 -5.52
C HIS A 337 -6.97 -12.86 -4.22
N HIS A 338 -7.20 -12.07 -3.15
CA HIS A 338 -6.50 -12.19 -1.87
C HIS A 338 -4.97 -12.10 -1.98
N GLY A 339 -4.48 -11.45 -3.04
CA GLY A 339 -3.08 -11.19 -3.31
C GLY A 339 -2.61 -9.84 -2.80
N LYS A 340 -1.37 -9.49 -3.16
CA LYS A 340 -0.75 -8.20 -2.83
C LYS A 340 0.13 -7.71 -3.97
N ILE A 341 0.17 -6.39 -4.20
CA ILE A 341 1.15 -5.74 -5.09
C ILE A 341 2.13 -4.93 -4.24
N LYS A 342 3.41 -5.08 -4.52
CA LYS A 342 4.48 -4.24 -3.98
C LYS A 342 5.23 -3.60 -5.13
N ILE A 343 5.56 -2.31 -5.00
CA ILE A 343 6.34 -1.58 -6.00
C ILE A 343 7.55 -0.98 -5.29
N THR A 344 8.71 -1.17 -5.91
CA THR A 344 9.97 -0.55 -5.50
C THR A 344 10.55 0.13 -6.73
N SER A 345 10.85 1.41 -6.62
CA SER A 345 11.34 2.19 -7.74
C SER A 345 12.36 3.22 -7.27
N GLU A 346 13.32 3.52 -8.11
CA GLU A 346 14.30 4.57 -7.88
C GLU A 346 14.48 5.38 -9.16
N LYS A 347 14.44 6.70 -9.03
CA LYS A 347 14.52 7.60 -10.17
C LYS A 347 15.82 7.39 -10.95
N GLY A 348 15.71 7.07 -12.23
CA GLY A 348 16.83 6.80 -13.12
C GLY A 348 17.31 5.35 -13.16
N LEU A 349 16.90 4.49 -12.21
CA LEU A 349 17.30 3.07 -12.13
C LEU A 349 16.23 2.10 -12.63
N GLY A 350 14.95 2.51 -12.60
CA GLY A 350 13.83 1.69 -13.06
C GLY A 350 12.85 1.33 -11.97
N THR A 351 11.97 0.35 -12.28
CA THR A 351 10.89 -0.07 -11.37
C THR A 351 10.82 -1.59 -11.29
N THR A 352 10.60 -2.09 -10.09
CA THR A 352 10.26 -3.49 -9.80
C THR A 352 8.86 -3.56 -9.26
N VAL A 353 7.97 -4.26 -9.97
CA VAL A 353 6.61 -4.56 -9.52
C VAL A 353 6.53 -6.03 -9.14
N GLN A 354 6.13 -6.32 -7.91
CA GLN A 354 5.96 -7.67 -7.37
C GLN A 354 4.48 -7.93 -7.11
N VAL A 355 3.93 -8.97 -7.73
CA VAL A 355 2.55 -9.44 -7.51
C VAL A 355 2.61 -10.76 -6.76
N PHE A 356 1.95 -10.83 -5.62
CA PHE A 356 1.86 -12.02 -4.79
C PHE A 356 0.44 -12.57 -4.87
N LEU A 357 0.30 -13.83 -5.24
CA LEU A 357 -0.99 -14.52 -5.34
C LEU A 357 -0.97 -15.78 -4.47
N PRO A 358 -2.00 -16.04 -3.65
CA PRO A 358 -2.04 -17.22 -2.80
C PRO A 358 -2.16 -18.50 -3.62
N ILE A 359 -1.40 -19.53 -3.25
CA ILE A 359 -1.45 -20.85 -3.92
C ILE A 359 -2.79 -21.55 -3.65
N ARG A 360 -3.39 -21.33 -2.47
CA ARG A 360 -4.73 -21.79 -2.14
C ARG A 360 -5.54 -20.64 -1.58
N GLN A 361 -6.66 -20.33 -2.20
CA GLN A 361 -7.68 -19.46 -1.64
C GLN A 361 -8.59 -20.28 -0.71
N ARG A 362 -8.68 -19.88 0.54
CA ARG A 362 -9.65 -20.44 1.49
C ARG A 362 -10.67 -19.40 1.87
#